data_3ddb5141339df5f9d6ca850369e5fabf
#
_entry.id   3ddb5141339df5f9d6ca850369e5fabf
#
_cell.length_a   1.000
_cell.length_b   1.000
_cell.length_c   1.000
_cell.angle_alpha   90.00
_cell.angle_beta   90.00
_cell.angle_gamma   90.00
#
_symmetry.space_group_name_H-M   'P 1'
#
loop_
_entity.id
_entity.type
_entity.pdbx_description
1 polymer ?
#
loop_
_entity_poly.entity_id
_entity_poly.type
_entity_poly.pdbx_seq_one_letter_code
_entity_poly.pdbx_strand_id
1 'polypeptide(L)'
;VAAAISAGFHAPIAGIIFAHEAVLRHFSLRALVPIAVASATSAAFGNWAFGGSALFSLNVQAPELLPLMPALILSGVAFGLVSLVYMKLIFFFVAIPPKFKVGYLPFALMAAFITGIFGMFFPEVLGLGVEVIFKFITEDFGIWAIITLLGLKIFLTTLCVGFGIFGGVFSPALFIGAATGQFMSNLLGYTALLSTTSILAVSGMAAVAACVVGAPLAVIMIILELTMSYEYAIAALVSTMVAVMISNSLYGHSFFDKQLEQRGIDLSQGRGNLELMLKKVEAIVSQDYLVVSKNEKISSVIKKMSKNNNSEAYCIDKKGKFLGKCKLSEIACAVKNKTISNFLEKEPTSIKLDASILQAIEVASDFVGESIPVISRLDGKLAGVVTEADIFQAYMSTQVKINDLERR
;
A
#
# COMPACT_ATOMS: atom_id res chain seq x y z
N VAL A 1 -0.25 16.22 4.88
CA VAL A 1 -0.48 15.85 3.48
C VAL A 1 -1.48 16.80 2.83
N ALA A 2 -2.72 16.97 3.36
CA ALA A 2 -3.72 17.87 2.79
C ALA A 2 -3.18 19.27 2.52
N ALA A 3 -2.53 19.89 3.51
CA ALA A 3 -1.90 21.20 3.38
C ALA A 3 -0.84 21.25 2.28
N ALA A 4 -0.04 20.20 2.11
CA ALA A 4 0.98 20.14 1.07
C ALA A 4 0.38 20.06 -0.34
N ILE A 5 -0.68 19.26 -0.52
CA ILE A 5 -1.43 19.19 -1.79
C ILE A 5 -2.10 20.54 -2.08
N SER A 6 -2.73 21.14 -1.06
CA SER A 6 -3.39 22.44 -1.16
C SER A 6 -2.43 23.55 -1.59
N ALA A 7 -1.25 23.62 -0.97
CA ALA A 7 -0.24 24.63 -1.33
C ALA A 7 0.42 24.35 -2.69
N GLY A 8 0.75 23.08 -2.96
CA GLY A 8 1.50 22.71 -4.17
C GLY A 8 0.69 22.74 -5.46
N PHE A 9 -0.63 22.52 -5.37
CA PHE A 9 -1.52 22.48 -6.52
C PHE A 9 -2.63 23.56 -6.50
N HIS A 10 -2.64 24.45 -5.51
CA HIS A 10 -3.72 25.40 -5.27
C HIS A 10 -5.11 24.72 -5.20
N ALA A 11 -5.15 23.52 -4.66
CA ALA A 11 -6.31 22.62 -4.69
C ALA A 11 -6.73 22.19 -3.26
N PRO A 12 -7.40 23.09 -2.48
CA PRO A 12 -7.73 22.80 -1.10
C PRO A 12 -8.76 21.71 -0.90
N ILE A 13 -9.78 21.59 -1.75
CA ILE A 13 -10.80 20.54 -1.65
C ILE A 13 -10.20 19.19 -2.01
N ALA A 14 -9.42 19.16 -3.08
CA ALA A 14 -8.72 17.96 -3.49
C ALA A 14 -7.71 17.50 -2.42
N GLY A 15 -7.03 18.43 -1.74
CA GLY A 15 -6.15 18.11 -0.61
C GLY A 15 -6.85 17.39 0.53
N ILE A 16 -8.09 17.79 0.86
CA ILE A 16 -8.94 17.13 1.86
C ILE A 16 -9.27 15.70 1.42
N ILE A 17 -9.76 15.55 0.19
CA ILE A 17 -10.15 14.24 -0.37
C ILE A 17 -8.93 13.33 -0.46
N PHE A 18 -7.78 13.84 -0.91
CA PHE A 18 -6.53 13.09 -0.99
C PHE A 18 -6.09 12.54 0.38
N ALA A 19 -6.21 13.34 1.43
CA ALA A 19 -5.88 12.89 2.78
C ALA A 19 -6.78 11.73 3.23
N HIS A 20 -8.05 11.74 2.86
CA HIS A 20 -8.98 10.66 3.20
C HIS A 20 -8.79 9.42 2.30
N GLU A 21 -8.68 9.62 0.99
CA GLU A 21 -8.63 8.54 0.00
C GLU A 21 -7.27 7.84 -0.04
N ALA A 22 -6.17 8.59 -0.12
CA ALA A 22 -4.82 8.03 -0.28
C ALA A 22 -4.15 7.67 1.05
N VAL A 23 -4.36 8.48 2.10
CA VAL A 23 -3.62 8.35 3.36
C VAL A 23 -4.43 7.62 4.42
N LEU A 24 -5.61 8.13 4.74
CA LEU A 24 -6.49 7.52 5.74
C LEU A 24 -7.18 6.26 5.22
N ARG A 25 -7.47 6.21 3.92
CA ARG A 25 -8.22 5.14 3.23
C ARG A 25 -9.63 4.89 3.76
N HIS A 26 -10.17 5.85 4.48
CA HIS A 26 -11.56 5.89 4.92
C HIS A 26 -11.97 7.34 5.14
N PHE A 27 -13.25 7.60 5.00
CA PHE A 27 -13.81 8.92 5.28
C PHE A 27 -14.19 9.00 6.77
N SER A 28 -13.42 9.75 7.54
CA SER A 28 -13.68 10.03 8.95
C SER A 28 -14.19 11.45 9.10
N LEU A 29 -15.43 11.61 9.57
CA LEU A 29 -16.04 12.94 9.81
C LEU A 29 -15.26 13.75 10.84
N ARG A 30 -14.62 13.10 11.81
CA ARG A 30 -13.80 13.77 12.84
C ARG A 30 -12.47 14.29 12.30
N ALA A 31 -11.83 13.49 11.44
CA ALA A 31 -10.59 13.92 10.78
C ALA A 31 -10.85 15.02 9.74
N LEU A 32 -12.08 15.14 9.25
CA LEU A 32 -12.46 16.10 8.22
C LEU A 32 -12.18 17.55 8.66
N VAL A 33 -12.58 17.93 9.88
CA VAL A 33 -12.44 19.32 10.37
C VAL A 33 -10.97 19.76 10.46
N PRO A 34 -10.06 19.05 11.17
CA PRO A 34 -8.68 19.47 11.24
C PRO A 34 -7.97 19.40 9.88
N ILE A 35 -8.32 18.44 9.02
CA ILE A 35 -7.77 18.32 7.67
C ILE A 35 -8.24 19.50 6.80
N ALA A 36 -9.52 19.87 6.88
CA ALA A 36 -10.08 21.00 6.13
C ALA A 36 -9.46 22.33 6.58
N VAL A 37 -9.32 22.56 7.89
CA VAL A 37 -8.65 23.77 8.42
C VAL A 37 -7.20 23.82 7.94
N ALA A 38 -6.44 22.73 8.02
CA ALA A 38 -5.06 22.69 7.55
C ALA A 38 -4.94 22.94 6.05
N SER A 39 -5.85 22.40 5.25
CA SER A 39 -5.89 22.59 3.80
C SER A 39 -6.25 24.03 3.42
N ALA A 40 -7.32 24.57 4.02
CA ALA A 40 -7.80 25.93 3.74
C ALA A 40 -6.79 27.01 4.19
N THR A 41 -6.17 26.86 5.37
CA THR A 41 -5.14 27.79 5.83
C THR A 41 -3.90 27.75 4.96
N SER A 42 -3.51 26.57 4.47
CA SER A 42 -2.39 26.41 3.54
C SER A 42 -2.66 27.08 2.20
N ALA A 43 -3.88 26.93 1.63
CA ALA A 43 -4.30 27.61 0.40
C ALA A 43 -4.31 29.14 0.60
N ALA A 44 -4.90 29.62 1.69
CA ALA A 44 -4.99 31.05 1.98
C ALA A 44 -3.58 31.67 2.13
N PHE A 45 -2.68 30.99 2.85
CA PHE A 45 -1.30 31.45 2.98
C PHE A 45 -0.54 31.40 1.65
N GLY A 46 -0.71 30.32 0.86
CA GLY A 46 -0.11 30.18 -0.46
C GLY A 46 -0.54 31.31 -1.41
N ASN A 47 -1.84 31.61 -1.43
CA ASN A 47 -2.40 32.69 -2.24
C ASN A 47 -1.87 34.08 -1.79
N TRP A 48 -1.73 34.29 -0.49
CA TRP A 48 -1.20 35.55 0.04
C TRP A 48 0.30 35.71 -0.24
N ALA A 49 1.10 34.65 -0.08
CA ALA A 49 2.55 34.74 -0.18
C ALA A 49 3.07 34.65 -1.63
N PHE A 50 2.40 33.89 -2.51
CA PHE A 50 2.90 33.58 -3.86
C PHE A 50 1.97 34.04 -5.01
N GLY A 51 0.81 34.61 -4.67
CA GLY A 51 -0.20 35.01 -5.65
C GLY A 51 -1.15 33.89 -6.03
N GLY A 52 -2.45 34.18 -6.08
CA GLY A 52 -3.53 33.21 -6.25
C GLY A 52 -3.98 33.03 -7.69
N SER A 53 -3.10 32.68 -8.62
CA SER A 53 -3.57 32.26 -9.96
C SER A 53 -3.71 30.75 -10.03
N ALA A 54 -4.79 30.25 -10.65
CA ALA A 54 -4.89 28.84 -11.00
C ALA A 54 -3.65 28.42 -11.82
N LEU A 55 -3.02 27.30 -11.47
CA LEU A 55 -1.79 26.83 -12.13
C LEU A 55 -1.99 26.61 -13.64
N PHE A 56 -3.21 26.25 -14.04
CA PHE A 56 -3.59 26.09 -15.45
C PHE A 56 -4.87 26.89 -15.73
N SER A 57 -4.73 28.21 -15.94
CA SER A 57 -5.84 29.00 -16.49
C SER A 57 -6.02 28.67 -17.98
N LEU A 58 -6.87 27.68 -18.24
CA LEU A 58 -7.13 27.26 -19.62
C LEU A 58 -8.13 28.24 -20.27
N ASN A 59 -7.66 29.16 -21.09
CA ASN A 59 -8.48 30.03 -21.92
C ASN A 59 -9.05 29.31 -23.17
N VAL A 60 -9.10 27.97 -23.14
CA VAL A 60 -9.61 27.15 -24.24
C VAL A 60 -11.03 26.71 -23.89
N GLN A 61 -11.99 27.07 -24.76
CA GLN A 61 -13.36 26.55 -24.60
C GLN A 61 -13.33 25.03 -24.69
N ALA A 62 -13.94 24.37 -23.69
CA ALA A 62 -14.06 22.92 -23.70
C ALA A 62 -14.96 22.49 -24.89
N PRO A 63 -14.54 21.47 -25.67
CA PRO A 63 -15.39 20.93 -26.73
C PRO A 63 -16.57 20.13 -26.16
N GLU A 64 -17.55 19.86 -27.02
CA GLU A 64 -18.64 18.94 -26.66
C GLU A 64 -18.08 17.56 -26.28
N LEU A 65 -18.46 17.07 -25.10
CA LEU A 65 -17.91 15.81 -24.55
C LEU A 65 -18.49 14.58 -25.22
N LEU A 66 -19.77 14.59 -25.64
CA LEU A 66 -20.45 13.43 -26.14
C LEU A 66 -19.76 12.79 -27.36
N PRO A 67 -19.33 13.55 -28.38
CA PRO A 67 -18.58 13.02 -29.51
C PRO A 67 -17.19 12.46 -29.12
N LEU A 68 -16.61 12.96 -28.00
CA LEU A 68 -15.28 12.56 -27.55
C LEU A 68 -15.29 11.32 -26.62
N MET A 69 -16.45 10.84 -26.18
CA MET A 69 -16.53 9.69 -25.27
C MET A 69 -15.77 8.46 -25.77
N PRO A 70 -15.86 8.04 -27.04
CA PRO A 70 -15.09 6.90 -27.52
C PRO A 70 -13.58 7.13 -27.46
N ALA A 71 -13.12 8.35 -27.76
CA ALA A 71 -11.70 8.72 -27.68
C ALA A 71 -11.20 8.74 -26.24
N LEU A 72 -12.01 9.24 -25.28
CA LEU A 72 -11.70 9.25 -23.86
C LEU A 72 -11.59 7.82 -23.28
N ILE A 73 -12.49 6.92 -23.66
CA ILE A 73 -12.47 5.52 -23.25
C ILE A 73 -11.22 4.82 -23.82
N LEU A 74 -10.96 4.97 -25.11
CA LEU A 74 -9.80 4.37 -25.76
C LEU A 74 -8.48 4.89 -25.17
N SER A 75 -8.41 6.21 -24.95
CA SER A 75 -7.26 6.84 -24.29
C SER A 75 -7.10 6.38 -22.85
N GLY A 76 -8.21 6.13 -22.12
CA GLY A 76 -8.19 5.56 -20.79
C GLY A 76 -7.49 4.20 -20.72
N VAL A 77 -7.66 3.34 -21.73
CA VAL A 77 -6.91 2.08 -21.85
C VAL A 77 -5.41 2.35 -22.00
N ALA A 78 -5.02 3.27 -22.87
CA ALA A 78 -3.61 3.65 -23.06
C ALA A 78 -2.99 4.23 -21.78
N PHE A 79 -3.72 5.08 -21.04
CA PHE A 79 -3.28 5.64 -19.77
C PHE A 79 -3.07 4.55 -18.69
N GLY A 80 -3.98 3.59 -18.60
CA GLY A 80 -3.83 2.42 -17.72
C GLY A 80 -2.58 1.61 -18.05
N LEU A 81 -2.32 1.33 -19.32
CA LEU A 81 -1.14 0.58 -19.75
C LEU A 81 0.16 1.33 -19.49
N VAL A 82 0.22 2.63 -19.77
CA VAL A 82 1.41 3.46 -19.51
C VAL A 82 1.69 3.56 -18.01
N SER A 83 0.64 3.70 -17.17
CA SER A 83 0.82 3.69 -15.71
C SER A 83 1.39 2.38 -15.20
N LEU A 84 0.98 1.24 -15.78
CA LEU A 84 1.54 -0.09 -15.46
C LEU A 84 3.02 -0.19 -15.81
N VAL A 85 3.40 0.29 -17.00
CA VAL A 85 4.80 0.31 -17.43
C VAL A 85 5.62 1.14 -16.46
N TYR A 86 5.14 2.34 -16.12
CA TYR A 86 5.80 3.23 -15.17
C TYR A 86 6.00 2.59 -13.80
N MET A 87 4.95 2.03 -13.20
CA MET A 87 5.02 1.37 -11.89
C MET A 87 5.95 0.14 -11.91
N LYS A 88 5.83 -0.72 -12.93
CA LYS A 88 6.69 -1.91 -13.06
C LYS A 88 8.16 -1.54 -13.20
N LEU A 89 8.49 -0.50 -13.97
CA LEU A 89 9.85 -0.03 -14.13
C LEU A 89 10.44 0.51 -12.82
N ILE A 90 9.66 1.23 -12.00
CA ILE A 90 10.13 1.67 -10.67
C ILE A 90 10.53 0.45 -9.83
N PHE A 91 9.66 -0.55 -9.70
CA PHE A 91 9.97 -1.75 -8.90
C PHE A 91 11.10 -2.59 -9.49
N PHE A 92 11.24 -2.61 -10.82
CA PHE A 92 12.38 -3.24 -11.47
C PHE A 92 13.70 -2.59 -11.05
N PHE A 93 13.80 -1.26 -11.08
CA PHE A 93 15.01 -0.56 -10.65
C PHE A 93 15.23 -0.63 -9.14
N VAL A 94 14.18 -0.59 -8.32
CA VAL A 94 14.27 -0.78 -6.86
C VAL A 94 14.87 -2.15 -6.51
N ALA A 95 14.61 -3.18 -7.29
CA ALA A 95 15.11 -4.54 -7.06
C ALA A 95 16.58 -4.76 -7.45
N ILE A 96 17.24 -3.78 -8.11
CA ILE A 96 18.63 -3.93 -8.57
C ILE A 96 19.65 -3.73 -7.43
N PRO A 97 19.66 -2.61 -6.68
CA PRO A 97 20.69 -2.35 -5.67
C PRO A 97 20.85 -3.45 -4.61
N PRO A 98 19.76 -4.07 -4.06
CA PRO A 98 19.90 -5.12 -3.07
C PRO A 98 20.65 -6.38 -3.54
N LYS A 99 20.74 -6.60 -4.86
CA LYS A 99 21.48 -7.75 -5.43
C LYS A 99 22.98 -7.58 -5.34
N PHE A 100 23.45 -6.36 -5.15
CA PHE A 100 24.88 -6.05 -5.04
C PHE A 100 25.21 -5.76 -3.57
N LYS A 101 26.34 -6.23 -3.09
CA LYS A 101 26.83 -5.98 -1.71
C LYS A 101 27.39 -4.55 -1.52
N VAL A 102 27.02 -3.63 -2.41
CA VAL A 102 27.44 -2.22 -2.40
C VAL A 102 26.23 -1.39 -1.98
N GLY A 103 26.40 -0.43 -1.08
CA GLY A 103 25.29 0.43 -0.62
C GLY A 103 24.61 1.19 -1.76
N TYR A 104 23.54 1.91 -1.46
CA TYR A 104 22.75 2.67 -2.46
C TYR A 104 23.50 3.85 -3.10
N LEU A 105 24.55 4.38 -2.44
CA LEU A 105 25.26 5.60 -2.89
C LEU A 105 25.83 5.50 -4.33
N PRO A 106 26.51 4.42 -4.74
CA PRO A 106 27.02 4.31 -6.12
C PRO A 106 25.90 4.33 -7.16
N PHE A 107 24.77 3.68 -6.86
CA PHE A 107 23.59 3.66 -7.75
C PHE A 107 22.96 5.04 -7.86
N ALA A 108 22.82 5.77 -6.75
CA ALA A 108 22.30 7.14 -6.74
C ALA A 108 23.21 8.09 -7.55
N LEU A 109 24.53 7.98 -7.40
CA LEU A 109 25.48 8.77 -8.18
C LEU A 109 25.40 8.46 -9.69
N MET A 110 25.26 7.18 -10.03
CA MET A 110 25.05 6.76 -11.41
C MET A 110 23.75 7.33 -12.01
N ALA A 111 22.64 7.25 -11.25
CA ALA A 111 21.37 7.83 -11.69
C ALA A 111 21.47 9.36 -11.87
N ALA A 112 22.11 10.05 -10.92
CA ALA A 112 22.34 11.51 -11.02
C ALA A 112 23.17 11.87 -12.24
N PHE A 113 24.25 11.12 -12.52
CA PHE A 113 25.10 11.33 -13.67
C PHE A 113 24.36 11.13 -14.99
N ILE A 114 23.60 10.04 -15.13
CA ILE A 114 22.79 9.74 -16.31
C ILE A 114 21.73 10.85 -16.50
N THR A 115 21.03 11.22 -15.43
CA THR A 115 20.01 12.27 -15.47
C THR A 115 20.62 13.62 -15.85
N GLY A 116 21.81 13.95 -15.35
CA GLY A 116 22.55 15.16 -15.72
C GLY A 116 22.90 15.19 -17.20
N ILE A 117 23.39 14.10 -17.76
CA ILE A 117 23.72 14.02 -19.20
C ILE A 117 22.46 14.25 -20.04
N PHE A 118 21.40 13.49 -19.79
CA PHE A 118 20.16 13.65 -20.57
C PHE A 118 19.52 15.02 -20.36
N GLY A 119 19.60 15.58 -19.15
CA GLY A 119 19.09 16.91 -18.83
C GLY A 119 19.81 18.05 -19.53
N MET A 120 21.07 17.85 -19.95
CA MET A 120 21.79 18.86 -20.79
C MET A 120 21.22 18.95 -22.19
N PHE A 121 20.72 17.84 -22.75
CA PHE A 121 20.14 17.81 -24.10
C PHE A 121 18.63 18.02 -24.11
N PHE A 122 17.95 17.62 -23.03
CA PHE A 122 16.49 17.66 -22.86
C PHE A 122 16.13 18.23 -21.49
N PRO A 123 16.33 19.57 -21.30
CA PRO A 123 16.03 20.19 -19.99
C PRO A 123 14.56 20.07 -19.58
N GLU A 124 13.65 19.85 -20.55
CA GLU A 124 12.22 19.67 -20.36
C GLU A 124 11.87 18.46 -19.48
N VAL A 125 12.74 17.46 -19.41
CA VAL A 125 12.47 16.27 -18.58
C VAL A 125 12.88 16.45 -17.12
N LEU A 126 13.63 17.51 -16.80
CA LEU A 126 14.09 17.79 -15.45
C LEU A 126 12.97 18.38 -14.56
N GLY A 127 13.15 18.26 -13.25
CA GLY A 127 12.28 18.85 -12.24
C GLY A 127 10.84 18.35 -12.30
N LEU A 128 9.90 19.18 -11.85
CA LEU A 128 8.46 18.86 -11.81
C LEU A 128 7.83 18.80 -13.20
N GLY A 129 8.40 19.56 -14.17
CA GLY A 129 7.91 19.61 -15.55
C GLY A 129 6.61 20.38 -15.75
N VAL A 130 6.23 21.27 -14.82
CA VAL A 130 4.94 22.01 -14.86
C VAL A 130 4.80 22.82 -16.13
N GLU A 131 5.87 23.52 -16.57
CA GLU A 131 5.87 24.30 -17.82
C GLU A 131 5.64 23.41 -19.04
N VAL A 132 6.25 22.23 -19.07
CA VAL A 132 6.11 21.29 -20.18
C VAL A 132 4.72 20.66 -20.18
N ILE A 133 4.18 20.35 -18.99
CA ILE A 133 2.79 19.90 -18.85
C ILE A 133 1.84 20.96 -19.43
N PHE A 134 2.05 22.24 -19.08
CA PHE A 134 1.25 23.35 -19.63
C PHE A 134 1.36 23.43 -21.16
N LYS A 135 2.57 23.28 -21.71
CA LYS A 135 2.78 23.22 -23.16
C LYS A 135 2.07 22.02 -23.80
N PHE A 136 2.09 20.83 -23.20
CA PHE A 136 1.31 19.68 -23.70
C PHE A 136 -0.20 19.93 -23.73
N ILE A 137 -0.71 20.82 -22.91
CA ILE A 137 -2.12 21.19 -22.87
C ILE A 137 -2.44 22.29 -23.91
N THR A 138 -1.52 23.24 -24.12
CA THR A 138 -1.78 24.48 -24.89
C THR A 138 -1.12 24.54 -26.25
N GLU A 139 -0.13 23.70 -26.51
CA GLU A 139 0.65 23.71 -27.75
C GLU A 139 0.61 22.30 -28.37
N ASP A 140 0.81 22.24 -29.69
CA ASP A 140 0.91 20.95 -30.40
C ASP A 140 2.38 20.57 -30.59
N PHE A 141 2.73 19.43 -30.01
CA PHE A 141 4.07 18.84 -30.16
C PHE A 141 4.06 17.78 -31.27
N GLY A 142 5.13 17.78 -32.06
CA GLY A 142 5.34 16.69 -33.00
C GLY A 142 5.46 15.33 -32.30
N ILE A 143 4.91 14.29 -32.90
CA ILE A 143 4.80 12.95 -32.32
C ILE A 143 6.15 12.39 -31.81
N TRP A 144 7.25 12.68 -32.50
CA TRP A 144 8.59 12.23 -32.12
C TRP A 144 9.10 12.94 -30.86
N ALA A 145 8.79 14.24 -30.69
CA ALA A 145 9.13 14.97 -29.47
C ALA A 145 8.36 14.41 -28.27
N ILE A 146 7.05 14.11 -28.42
CA ILE A 146 6.24 13.51 -27.37
C ILE A 146 6.81 12.17 -26.95
N ILE A 147 7.10 11.27 -27.89
CA ILE A 147 7.65 9.94 -27.61
C ILE A 147 8.99 10.04 -26.87
N THR A 148 9.85 10.96 -27.32
CA THR A 148 11.18 11.17 -26.70
C THR A 148 11.03 11.68 -25.27
N LEU A 149 10.24 12.74 -25.04
CA LEU A 149 10.03 13.32 -23.71
C LEU A 149 9.33 12.33 -22.76
N LEU A 150 8.31 11.62 -23.24
CA LEU A 150 7.60 10.59 -22.49
C LEU A 150 8.54 9.45 -22.07
N GLY A 151 9.30 8.92 -23.03
CA GLY A 151 10.24 7.83 -22.77
C GLY A 151 11.35 8.21 -21.80
N LEU A 152 11.95 9.39 -22.00
CA LEU A 152 12.98 9.92 -21.11
C LEU A 152 12.44 10.19 -19.72
N LYS A 153 11.24 10.79 -19.59
CA LYS A 153 10.64 11.05 -18.28
C LYS A 153 10.39 9.76 -17.51
N ILE A 154 9.80 8.75 -18.15
CA ILE A 154 9.60 7.43 -17.54
C ILE A 154 10.95 6.84 -17.10
N PHE A 155 11.92 6.77 -18.03
CA PHE A 155 13.21 6.14 -17.75
C PHE A 155 13.98 6.84 -16.64
N LEU A 156 14.17 8.15 -16.72
CA LEU A 156 14.97 8.90 -15.75
C LEU A 156 14.31 8.93 -14.37
N THR A 157 12.99 9.09 -14.30
CA THR A 157 12.28 9.07 -13.02
C THR A 157 12.36 7.69 -12.35
N THR A 158 12.12 6.62 -13.11
CA THR A 158 12.17 5.26 -12.56
C THR A 158 13.58 4.87 -12.13
N LEU A 159 14.59 5.32 -12.87
CA LEU A 159 16.00 5.14 -12.52
C LEU A 159 16.37 5.87 -11.22
N CYS A 160 16.01 7.16 -11.10
CA CYS A 160 16.31 7.95 -9.92
C CYS A 160 15.64 7.39 -8.66
N VAL A 161 14.33 7.17 -8.72
CA VAL A 161 13.56 6.63 -7.58
C VAL A 161 14.05 5.22 -7.23
N GLY A 162 14.26 4.37 -8.23
CA GLY A 162 14.71 2.98 -8.04
C GLY A 162 16.10 2.87 -7.43
N PHE A 163 17.00 3.79 -7.74
CA PHE A 163 18.36 3.81 -7.23
C PHE A 163 18.53 4.63 -5.95
N GLY A 164 17.40 5.01 -5.31
CA GLY A 164 17.39 5.58 -3.96
C GLY A 164 17.57 7.09 -3.90
N ILE A 165 17.41 7.81 -5.02
CA ILE A 165 17.27 9.27 -4.98
C ILE A 165 15.89 9.60 -4.46
N PHE A 166 15.81 10.44 -3.42
CA PHE A 166 14.54 10.90 -2.89
C PHE A 166 13.79 11.74 -3.93
N GLY A 167 12.59 11.31 -4.29
CA GLY A 167 11.74 11.99 -5.25
C GLY A 167 10.30 11.52 -5.18
N GLY A 168 9.37 12.36 -5.67
CA GLY A 168 7.96 12.03 -5.77
C GLY A 168 7.65 11.27 -7.08
N VAL A 169 6.69 10.37 -7.02
CA VAL A 169 6.16 9.67 -8.21
C VAL A 169 4.96 10.38 -8.82
N PHE A 170 4.32 11.30 -8.07
CA PHE A 170 3.07 11.95 -8.44
C PHE A 170 3.25 12.97 -9.58
N SER A 171 4.17 13.94 -9.42
CA SER A 171 4.40 14.96 -10.47
C SER A 171 4.91 14.36 -11.79
N PRO A 172 5.85 13.40 -11.80
CA PRO A 172 6.18 12.67 -13.02
C PRO A 172 4.99 11.92 -13.63
N ALA A 173 4.06 11.39 -12.84
CA ALA A 173 2.86 10.74 -13.35
C ALA A 173 1.93 11.72 -14.09
N LEU A 174 1.81 12.96 -13.58
CA LEU A 174 1.09 14.03 -14.30
C LEU A 174 1.72 14.32 -15.66
N PHE A 175 3.04 14.47 -15.70
CA PHE A 175 3.78 14.70 -16.95
C PHE A 175 3.59 13.54 -17.95
N ILE A 176 3.79 12.30 -17.49
CA ILE A 176 3.63 11.10 -18.30
C ILE A 176 2.19 11.02 -18.85
N GLY A 177 1.21 11.34 -18.00
CA GLY A 177 -0.19 11.38 -18.38
C GLY A 177 -0.50 12.43 -19.44
N ALA A 178 -0.02 13.68 -19.27
CA ALA A 178 -0.21 14.76 -20.23
C ALA A 178 0.42 14.41 -21.59
N ALA A 179 1.68 13.95 -21.59
CA ALA A 179 2.37 13.52 -22.80
C ALA A 179 1.64 12.36 -23.50
N THR A 180 1.14 11.38 -22.75
CA THR A 180 0.36 10.27 -23.32
C THR A 180 -0.97 10.76 -23.89
N GLY A 181 -1.64 11.72 -23.24
CA GLY A 181 -2.87 12.31 -23.73
C GLY A 181 -2.68 13.06 -25.05
N GLN A 182 -1.62 13.84 -25.16
CA GLN A 182 -1.26 14.51 -26.42
C GLN A 182 -0.84 13.49 -27.49
N PHE A 183 -0.11 12.44 -27.14
CA PHE A 183 0.18 11.32 -28.05
C PHE A 183 -1.10 10.69 -28.61
N MET A 184 -2.08 10.44 -27.75
CA MET A 184 -3.38 9.89 -28.15
C MET A 184 -4.15 10.85 -29.06
N SER A 185 -4.08 12.17 -28.80
CA SER A 185 -4.66 13.19 -29.68
C SER A 185 -4.07 13.10 -31.09
N ASN A 186 -2.74 13.02 -31.18
CA ASN A 186 -2.05 12.90 -32.46
C ASN A 186 -2.39 11.59 -33.18
N LEU A 187 -2.45 10.48 -32.45
CA LEU A 187 -2.79 9.16 -33.00
C LEU A 187 -4.23 9.10 -33.55
N LEU A 188 -5.15 9.77 -32.88
CA LEU A 188 -6.57 9.80 -33.24
C LEU A 188 -6.90 10.88 -34.30
N GLY A 189 -5.90 11.66 -34.75
CA GLY A 189 -6.07 12.66 -35.76
C GLY A 189 -6.72 13.99 -35.29
N TYR A 190 -6.70 14.28 -33.98
CA TYR A 190 -7.25 15.50 -33.39
C TYR A 190 -6.26 16.66 -33.32
N THR A 191 -5.11 16.56 -33.95
CA THR A 191 -4.04 17.57 -33.92
C THR A 191 -4.49 18.99 -34.36
N ALA A 192 -5.49 19.07 -35.24
CA ALA A 192 -6.04 20.37 -35.71
C ALA A 192 -6.99 21.02 -34.69
N LEU A 193 -7.37 20.32 -33.62
CA LEU A 193 -8.35 20.74 -32.61
C LEU A 193 -7.68 20.87 -31.23
N LEU A 194 -7.09 22.01 -30.95
CA LEU A 194 -6.38 22.28 -29.70
C LEU A 194 -7.25 21.97 -28.46
N SER A 195 -8.54 22.28 -28.51
CA SER A 195 -9.49 21.98 -27.43
C SER A 195 -9.58 20.48 -27.12
N THR A 196 -9.55 19.62 -28.15
CA THR A 196 -9.56 18.17 -27.96
C THR A 196 -8.22 17.65 -27.45
N THR A 197 -7.11 18.21 -27.95
CA THR A 197 -5.77 17.89 -27.45
C THR A 197 -5.63 18.23 -25.96
N SER A 198 -6.11 19.42 -25.57
CA SER A 198 -6.10 19.87 -24.18
C SER A 198 -6.90 18.92 -23.26
N ILE A 199 -8.11 18.51 -23.67
CA ILE A 199 -8.92 17.57 -22.87
C ILE A 199 -8.25 16.21 -22.73
N LEU A 200 -7.68 15.65 -23.79
CA LEU A 200 -6.98 14.37 -23.74
C LEU A 200 -5.71 14.44 -22.88
N ALA A 201 -4.94 15.55 -22.97
CA ALA A 201 -3.77 15.75 -22.13
C ALA A 201 -4.13 15.85 -20.64
N VAL A 202 -5.15 16.66 -20.29
CA VAL A 202 -5.63 16.79 -18.90
C VAL A 202 -6.23 15.49 -18.37
N SER A 203 -6.99 14.77 -19.20
CA SER A 203 -7.55 13.46 -18.84
C SER A 203 -6.44 12.43 -18.59
N GLY A 204 -5.36 12.48 -19.39
CA GLY A 204 -4.19 11.63 -19.19
C GLY A 204 -3.46 11.94 -17.89
N MET A 205 -3.28 13.23 -17.55
CA MET A 205 -2.73 13.65 -16.24
C MET A 205 -3.47 13.00 -15.10
N ALA A 206 -4.80 13.13 -15.10
CA ALA A 206 -5.63 12.53 -14.05
C ALA A 206 -5.50 11.01 -14.01
N ALA A 207 -5.66 10.37 -15.16
CA ALA A 207 -5.74 8.91 -15.25
C ALA A 207 -4.44 8.23 -14.80
N VAL A 208 -3.28 8.69 -15.29
CA VAL A 208 -1.98 8.10 -14.91
C VAL A 208 -1.67 8.38 -13.44
N ALA A 209 -1.89 9.61 -12.96
CA ALA A 209 -1.66 9.95 -11.55
C ALA A 209 -2.57 9.15 -10.61
N ALA A 210 -3.85 8.98 -10.96
CA ALA A 210 -4.81 8.19 -10.17
C ALA A 210 -4.41 6.71 -10.08
N CYS A 211 -3.96 6.10 -11.17
CA CYS A 211 -3.46 4.72 -11.17
C CYS A 211 -2.22 4.56 -10.27
N VAL A 212 -1.28 5.51 -10.35
CA VAL A 212 -0.02 5.45 -9.58
C VAL A 212 -0.28 5.66 -8.09
N VAL A 213 -1.11 6.64 -7.74
CA VAL A 213 -1.37 6.99 -6.31
C VAL A 213 -2.42 6.10 -5.67
N GLY A 214 -3.39 5.62 -6.44
CA GLY A 214 -4.54 4.87 -5.92
C GLY A 214 -5.62 5.77 -5.29
N ALA A 215 -5.74 7.02 -5.77
CA ALA A 215 -6.69 8.00 -5.27
C ALA A 215 -7.43 8.71 -6.44
N PRO A 216 -8.31 8.00 -7.17
CA PRO A 216 -8.96 8.54 -8.35
C PRO A 216 -9.84 9.76 -8.07
N LEU A 217 -10.61 9.76 -6.97
CA LEU A 217 -11.49 10.89 -6.64
C LEU A 217 -10.68 12.15 -6.32
N ALA A 218 -9.62 12.01 -5.54
CA ALA A 218 -8.75 13.13 -5.20
C ALA A 218 -8.09 13.75 -6.45
N VAL A 219 -7.62 12.92 -7.37
CA VAL A 219 -6.97 13.42 -8.59
C VAL A 219 -7.97 14.12 -9.52
N ILE A 220 -9.19 13.59 -9.66
CA ILE A 220 -10.25 14.27 -10.43
C ILE A 220 -10.57 15.64 -9.82
N MET A 221 -10.62 15.74 -8.49
CA MET A 221 -10.82 17.01 -7.82
C MET A 221 -9.63 17.96 -7.98
N ILE A 222 -8.39 17.44 -8.01
CA ILE A 222 -7.21 18.26 -8.40
C ILE A 222 -7.42 18.86 -9.78
N ILE A 223 -7.85 18.07 -10.75
CA ILE A 223 -8.11 18.58 -12.11
C ILE A 223 -9.19 19.66 -12.14
N LEU A 224 -10.28 19.43 -11.39
CA LEU A 224 -11.36 20.44 -11.30
C LEU A 224 -10.84 21.77 -10.74
N GLU A 225 -10.08 21.74 -9.65
CA GLU A 225 -9.54 22.95 -9.01
C GLU A 225 -8.39 23.59 -9.84
N LEU A 226 -7.59 22.80 -10.56
CA LEU A 226 -6.52 23.30 -11.43
C LEU A 226 -7.05 23.97 -12.69
N THR A 227 -8.11 23.42 -13.28
CA THR A 227 -8.64 23.90 -14.57
C THR A 227 -9.83 24.82 -14.42
N MET A 228 -10.47 24.82 -13.24
CA MET A 228 -11.72 25.52 -12.96
C MET A 228 -12.82 25.23 -14.00
N SER A 229 -12.79 24.04 -14.62
CA SER A 229 -13.75 23.60 -15.63
C SER A 229 -14.32 22.23 -15.30
N TYR A 230 -15.66 22.21 -15.34
CA TYR A 230 -16.42 20.98 -15.07
C TYR A 230 -16.28 19.97 -16.22
N GLU A 231 -16.16 20.44 -17.45
CA GLU A 231 -16.02 19.60 -18.63
C GLU A 231 -14.70 18.81 -18.61
N TYR A 232 -13.60 19.47 -18.23
CA TYR A 232 -12.30 18.79 -18.05
C TYR A 232 -12.37 17.76 -16.93
N ALA A 233 -13.06 18.06 -15.83
CA ALA A 233 -13.22 17.11 -14.73
C ALA A 233 -14.04 15.86 -15.12
N ILE A 234 -15.14 16.04 -15.93
CA ILE A 234 -15.93 14.90 -16.45
C ILE A 234 -15.09 14.06 -17.41
N ALA A 235 -14.37 14.68 -18.34
CA ALA A 235 -13.51 13.97 -19.26
C ALA A 235 -12.42 13.16 -18.51
N ALA A 236 -11.80 13.80 -17.51
CA ALA A 236 -10.85 13.14 -16.61
C ALA A 236 -11.49 11.98 -15.85
N LEU A 237 -12.73 12.13 -15.35
CA LEU A 237 -13.47 11.06 -14.65
C LEU A 237 -13.61 9.82 -15.55
N VAL A 238 -14.09 9.99 -16.78
CA VAL A 238 -14.31 8.87 -17.72
C VAL A 238 -13.01 8.13 -18.00
N SER A 239 -11.97 8.85 -18.41
CA SER A 239 -10.67 8.25 -18.74
C SER A 239 -10.00 7.63 -17.52
N THR A 240 -10.10 8.26 -16.35
CA THR A 240 -9.53 7.75 -15.10
C THR A 240 -10.18 6.46 -14.65
N MET A 241 -11.53 6.35 -14.73
CA MET A 241 -12.22 5.12 -14.34
C MET A 241 -11.82 3.94 -15.22
N VAL A 242 -11.70 4.15 -16.53
CA VAL A 242 -11.21 3.11 -17.45
C VAL A 242 -9.75 2.74 -17.14
N ALA A 243 -8.88 3.72 -16.94
CA ALA A 243 -7.47 3.48 -16.65
C ALA A 243 -7.28 2.71 -15.34
N VAL A 244 -8.00 3.10 -14.28
CA VAL A 244 -7.95 2.43 -12.96
C VAL A 244 -8.49 0.99 -13.07
N MET A 245 -9.57 0.77 -13.83
CA MET A 245 -10.08 -0.57 -14.07
C MET A 245 -9.04 -1.47 -14.74
N ILE A 246 -8.36 -0.99 -15.78
CA ILE A 246 -7.29 -1.72 -16.47
C ILE A 246 -6.09 -1.96 -15.52
N SER A 247 -5.66 -0.92 -14.82
CA SER A 247 -4.53 -1.02 -13.89
C SER A 247 -4.81 -2.03 -12.78
N ASN A 248 -5.98 -1.98 -12.16
CA ASN A 248 -6.36 -2.91 -11.08
C ASN A 248 -6.53 -4.34 -11.59
N SER A 249 -7.07 -4.55 -12.80
CA SER A 249 -7.22 -5.88 -13.39
C SER A 249 -5.89 -6.55 -13.71
N LEU A 250 -4.88 -5.77 -14.13
CA LEU A 250 -3.60 -6.31 -14.60
C LEU A 250 -2.49 -6.28 -13.53
N TYR A 251 -2.60 -5.41 -12.52
CA TYR A 251 -1.57 -5.22 -11.50
C TYR A 251 -2.08 -5.33 -10.06
N GLY A 252 -3.36 -5.09 -9.86
CA GLY A 252 -4.07 -5.30 -8.59
C GLY A 252 -4.02 -4.13 -7.63
N HIS A 253 -2.94 -3.33 -7.61
CA HIS A 253 -2.73 -2.32 -6.58
C HIS A 253 -2.01 -1.08 -7.11
N SER A 254 -2.15 0.07 -6.40
CA SER A 254 -1.38 1.27 -6.67
C SER A 254 0.11 1.09 -6.33
N PHE A 255 0.94 2.05 -6.73
CA PHE A 255 2.36 2.08 -6.37
C PHE A 255 2.57 2.02 -4.85
N PHE A 256 1.82 2.82 -4.08
CA PHE A 256 1.95 2.87 -2.62
C PHE A 256 1.47 1.58 -1.95
N ASP A 257 0.45 0.94 -2.47
CA ASP A 257 -0.02 -0.37 -1.97
C ASP A 257 1.04 -1.43 -2.15
N LYS A 258 1.61 -1.52 -3.35
CA LYS A 258 2.70 -2.45 -3.65
C LYS A 258 3.94 -2.21 -2.79
N GLN A 259 4.25 -0.96 -2.50
CA GLN A 259 5.37 -0.62 -1.62
C GLN A 259 5.14 -1.10 -0.18
N LEU A 260 3.90 -1.02 0.32
CA LEU A 260 3.52 -1.52 1.64
C LEU A 260 3.47 -3.06 1.68
N GLU A 261 2.93 -3.68 0.64
CA GLU A 261 2.90 -5.14 0.48
C GLU A 261 4.33 -5.72 0.52
N GLN A 262 5.30 -5.10 -0.17
CA GLN A 262 6.72 -5.52 -0.12
C GLN A 262 7.34 -5.40 1.28
N ARG A 263 6.78 -4.55 2.14
CA ARG A 263 7.17 -4.44 3.56
C ARG A 263 6.39 -5.40 4.46
N GLY A 264 5.56 -6.28 3.90
CA GLY A 264 4.74 -7.23 4.64
C GLY A 264 3.48 -6.62 5.26
N ILE A 265 3.06 -5.44 4.80
CA ILE A 265 1.86 -4.74 5.27
C ILE A 265 0.78 -4.86 4.19
N ASP A 266 -0.19 -5.74 4.43
CA ASP A 266 -1.37 -5.88 3.57
C ASP A 266 -2.52 -5.00 4.08
N LEU A 267 -2.84 -3.95 3.32
CA LEU A 267 -3.90 -3.00 3.65
C LEU A 267 -5.28 -3.43 3.14
N SER A 268 -5.36 -4.45 2.31
CA SER A 268 -6.64 -4.94 1.75
C SER A 268 -7.56 -5.50 2.84
N GLN A 269 -6.98 -5.95 3.94
CA GLN A 269 -7.68 -6.57 5.08
C GLN A 269 -8.26 -5.57 6.10
N GLY A 270 -8.12 -4.26 5.88
CA GLY A 270 -8.63 -3.24 6.77
C GLY A 270 -7.76 -2.95 8.01
N ARG A 271 -8.06 -1.83 8.71
CA ARG A 271 -7.28 -1.37 9.89
C ARG A 271 -7.28 -2.35 11.05
N GLY A 272 -8.40 -3.07 11.26
CA GLY A 272 -8.52 -4.05 12.34
C GLY A 272 -7.47 -5.14 12.23
N ASN A 273 -7.27 -5.65 11.04
CA ASN A 273 -6.30 -6.68 10.78
C ASN A 273 -4.86 -6.15 10.84
N LEU A 274 -4.61 -4.88 10.50
CA LEU A 274 -3.28 -4.28 10.63
C LEU A 274 -2.80 -4.22 12.09
N GLU A 275 -3.65 -3.80 13.04
CA GLU A 275 -3.29 -3.83 14.47
C GLU A 275 -3.06 -5.28 14.98
N LEU A 276 -3.87 -6.24 14.50
CA LEU A 276 -3.70 -7.66 14.82
C LEU A 276 -2.43 -8.26 14.21
N MET A 277 -2.00 -7.77 13.04
CA MET A 277 -0.72 -8.13 12.41
C MET A 277 0.48 -7.58 13.18
N LEU A 278 0.38 -6.38 13.73
CA LEU A 278 1.48 -5.74 14.48
C LEU A 278 1.61 -6.28 15.91
N LYS A 279 0.51 -6.73 16.51
CA LYS A 279 0.49 -7.28 17.86
C LYS A 279 0.97 -8.73 17.84
N LYS A 280 2.01 -9.02 18.62
CA LYS A 280 2.62 -10.37 18.69
C LYS A 280 1.93 -11.25 19.70
N VAL A 281 1.97 -12.56 19.45
CA VAL A 281 1.46 -13.60 20.35
C VAL A 281 2.13 -13.54 21.72
N GLU A 282 3.40 -13.12 21.79
CA GLU A 282 4.13 -12.90 23.04
C GLU A 282 3.35 -12.10 24.09
N ALA A 283 2.50 -11.15 23.65
CA ALA A 283 1.69 -10.31 24.55
C ALA A 283 0.52 -11.04 25.23
N ILE A 284 0.16 -12.24 24.76
CA ILE A 284 -0.99 -13.00 25.25
C ILE A 284 -0.62 -14.42 25.75
N VAL A 285 0.68 -14.74 25.76
CA VAL A 285 1.16 -16.05 26.22
C VAL A 285 0.85 -16.25 27.70
N SER A 286 0.14 -17.32 28.03
CA SER A 286 -0.11 -17.76 29.39
C SER A 286 1.01 -18.70 29.89
N GLN A 287 1.34 -18.56 31.17
CA GLN A 287 2.26 -19.46 31.88
C GLN A 287 1.50 -20.54 32.69
N ASP A 288 0.17 -20.54 32.59
CA ASP A 288 -0.67 -21.53 33.31
C ASP A 288 -0.80 -22.79 32.44
N TYR A 289 0.16 -23.67 32.56
CA TYR A 289 0.19 -24.95 31.86
C TYR A 289 1.00 -26.00 32.66
N LEU A 290 0.67 -27.25 32.46
CA LEU A 290 1.35 -28.34 33.15
C LEU A 290 2.53 -28.88 32.37
N VAL A 291 3.73 -28.82 32.98
CA VAL A 291 4.96 -29.34 32.40
C VAL A 291 5.24 -30.75 32.96
N VAL A 292 5.63 -31.67 32.09
CA VAL A 292 5.99 -33.05 32.43
C VAL A 292 7.29 -33.45 31.74
N SER A 293 8.01 -34.41 32.36
CA SER A 293 9.24 -34.95 31.82
C SER A 293 8.98 -36.20 30.97
N LYS A 294 9.75 -36.39 29.89
CA LYS A 294 9.65 -37.54 28.96
C LYS A 294 9.67 -38.90 29.68
N ASN A 295 10.42 -39.03 30.79
CA ASN A 295 10.61 -40.27 31.54
C ASN A 295 9.63 -40.42 32.71
N GLU A 296 8.67 -39.51 32.85
CA GLU A 296 7.70 -39.55 33.95
C GLU A 296 6.68 -40.68 33.73
N LYS A 297 6.30 -41.36 34.82
CA LYS A 297 5.30 -42.44 34.78
C LYS A 297 3.91 -41.87 34.54
N ILE A 298 3.10 -42.53 33.72
CA ILE A 298 1.74 -42.15 33.40
C ILE A 298 0.91 -41.90 34.64
N SER A 299 1.01 -42.77 35.68
CA SER A 299 0.28 -42.62 36.92
C SER A 299 0.56 -41.32 37.68
N SER A 300 1.81 -40.84 37.64
CA SER A 300 2.22 -39.55 38.21
C SER A 300 1.62 -38.39 37.43
N VAL A 301 1.69 -38.46 36.08
CA VAL A 301 1.19 -37.41 35.17
C VAL A 301 -0.34 -37.29 35.32
N ILE A 302 -1.09 -38.38 35.31
CA ILE A 302 -2.55 -38.39 35.56
C ILE A 302 -2.88 -37.72 36.90
N LYS A 303 -2.15 -38.06 37.98
CA LYS A 303 -2.38 -37.45 39.28
C LYS A 303 -2.13 -35.95 39.29
N LYS A 304 -1.07 -35.47 38.60
CA LYS A 304 -0.78 -34.03 38.43
C LYS A 304 -1.87 -33.33 37.62
N MET A 305 -2.28 -33.91 36.48
CA MET A 305 -3.33 -33.35 35.63
C MET A 305 -4.66 -33.23 36.36
N SER A 306 -5.07 -34.30 37.07
CA SER A 306 -6.31 -34.31 37.89
C SER A 306 -6.25 -33.32 39.04
N LYS A 307 -5.10 -33.15 39.69
CA LYS A 307 -4.94 -32.20 40.79
C LYS A 307 -5.05 -30.75 40.32
N ASN A 308 -4.51 -30.45 39.13
CA ASN A 308 -4.48 -29.10 38.57
C ASN A 308 -5.64 -28.82 37.58
N ASN A 309 -6.54 -29.79 37.43
CA ASN A 309 -7.71 -29.72 36.52
C ASN A 309 -7.30 -29.43 35.06
N ASN A 310 -6.14 -29.97 34.62
CA ASN A 310 -5.66 -29.82 33.23
C ASN A 310 -6.01 -31.06 32.41
N SER A 311 -6.52 -30.90 31.22
CA SER A 311 -6.77 -32.00 30.27
C SER A 311 -5.58 -32.27 29.35
N GLU A 312 -4.63 -31.34 29.26
CA GLU A 312 -3.40 -31.45 28.46
C GLU A 312 -2.14 -31.20 29.34
N ALA A 313 -1.02 -31.82 28.96
CA ALA A 313 0.28 -31.58 29.59
C ALA A 313 1.38 -31.52 28.51
N TYR A 314 2.37 -30.65 28.73
CA TYR A 314 3.42 -30.33 27.79
C TYR A 314 4.75 -30.93 28.21
N CYS A 315 5.34 -31.73 27.33
CA CYS A 315 6.61 -32.37 27.58
C CYS A 315 7.78 -31.55 27.13
N ILE A 316 8.73 -31.28 28.03
CA ILE A 316 9.97 -30.61 27.71
C ILE A 316 11.19 -31.46 28.07
N ASP A 317 12.32 -31.18 27.42
CA ASP A 317 13.60 -31.80 27.80
C ASP A 317 14.26 -31.04 28.97
N LYS A 318 15.45 -31.54 29.40
CA LYS A 318 16.22 -30.89 30.46
C LYS A 318 16.72 -29.48 30.12
N LYS A 319 16.69 -29.09 28.82
CA LYS A 319 17.11 -27.78 28.31
C LYS A 319 15.90 -26.85 28.04
N GLY A 320 14.69 -27.32 28.38
CA GLY A 320 13.44 -26.54 28.13
C GLY A 320 12.89 -26.65 26.70
N LYS A 321 13.51 -27.49 25.85
CA LYS A 321 13.05 -27.68 24.48
C LYS A 321 11.73 -28.46 24.47
N PHE A 322 10.78 -28.02 23.69
CA PHE A 322 9.47 -28.68 23.54
C PHE A 322 9.60 -30.01 22.80
N LEU A 323 9.03 -31.09 23.36
CA LEU A 323 9.09 -32.43 22.80
C LEU A 323 7.72 -32.95 22.32
N GLY A 324 6.63 -32.32 22.74
CA GLY A 324 5.28 -32.72 22.38
C GLY A 324 4.29 -32.52 23.53
N LYS A 325 3.02 -32.80 23.28
CA LYS A 325 1.95 -32.76 24.29
C LYS A 325 1.31 -34.12 24.50
N CYS A 326 0.64 -34.30 25.62
CA CYS A 326 -0.20 -35.46 25.86
C CYS A 326 -1.56 -35.04 26.39
N LYS A 327 -2.60 -35.80 26.02
CA LYS A 327 -3.98 -35.59 26.46
C LYS A 327 -4.35 -36.57 27.54
N LEU A 328 -5.08 -36.12 28.57
CA LEU A 328 -5.55 -36.95 29.66
C LEU A 328 -6.41 -38.12 29.15
N SER A 329 -7.27 -37.87 28.14
CA SER A 329 -8.12 -38.91 27.53
C SER A 329 -7.32 -40.06 26.91
N GLU A 330 -6.15 -39.80 26.36
CA GLU A 330 -5.31 -40.84 25.73
C GLU A 330 -4.51 -41.65 26.75
N ILE A 331 -4.05 -41.00 27.84
CA ILE A 331 -3.24 -41.65 28.87
C ILE A 331 -4.08 -42.32 29.96
N ALA A 332 -5.34 -41.93 30.13
CA ALA A 332 -6.23 -42.51 31.14
C ALA A 332 -6.50 -44.01 30.94
N CYS A 333 -6.56 -44.48 29.71
CA CYS A 333 -6.75 -45.88 29.32
C CYS A 333 -5.43 -46.65 29.21
N ALA A 334 -4.28 -46.03 29.45
CA ALA A 334 -2.96 -46.63 29.27
C ALA A 334 -2.50 -47.40 30.52
N VAL A 335 -1.56 -48.34 30.30
CA VAL A 335 -0.98 -49.15 31.42
C VAL A 335 -0.16 -48.22 32.31
N LYS A 336 -0.58 -48.13 33.59
CA LYS A 336 -0.08 -47.17 34.60
C LYS A 336 1.44 -47.14 34.83
N ASN A 337 2.15 -48.24 34.52
CA ASN A 337 3.60 -48.36 34.71
C ASN A 337 4.46 -47.94 33.49
N LYS A 338 3.86 -47.55 32.36
CA LYS A 338 4.59 -47.06 31.21
C LYS A 338 5.00 -45.59 31.37
N THR A 339 6.03 -45.19 30.65
CA THR A 339 6.48 -43.80 30.58
C THR A 339 5.63 -43.02 29.56
N ILE A 340 5.52 -41.71 29.75
CA ILE A 340 4.72 -40.84 28.90
C ILE A 340 5.25 -40.71 27.46
N SER A 341 6.52 -41.07 27.23
CA SER A 341 7.19 -40.94 25.93
C SER A 341 6.46 -41.59 24.74
N ASN A 342 5.68 -42.64 24.99
CA ASN A 342 4.95 -43.39 23.97
C ASN A 342 3.58 -42.78 23.63
N PHE A 343 3.13 -41.79 24.39
CA PHE A 343 1.83 -41.14 24.30
C PHE A 343 1.95 -39.64 24.00
N LEU A 344 3.13 -39.23 23.55
CA LEU A 344 3.38 -37.85 23.14
C LEU A 344 2.97 -37.65 21.68
N GLU A 345 2.10 -36.70 21.43
CA GLU A 345 1.91 -36.12 20.14
C GLU A 345 3.16 -35.29 19.81
N LYS A 346 4.02 -35.79 18.91
CA LYS A 346 5.35 -35.25 18.67
C LYS A 346 5.38 -33.92 17.92
N GLU A 347 4.38 -33.69 17.07
CA GLU A 347 4.25 -32.48 16.25
C GLU A 347 2.85 -31.88 16.41
N PRO A 348 2.46 -31.43 17.61
CA PRO A 348 1.17 -30.80 17.78
C PRO A 348 1.16 -29.43 17.08
N THR A 349 -0.03 -29.01 16.68
CA THR A 349 -0.24 -27.63 16.21
C THR A 349 0.37 -26.66 17.20
N SER A 350 1.26 -25.76 16.71
CA SER A 350 2.01 -24.84 17.57
C SER A 350 2.12 -23.47 16.91
N ILE A 351 2.24 -22.42 17.72
CA ILE A 351 2.41 -21.06 17.29
C ILE A 351 3.82 -20.59 17.64
N LYS A 352 4.44 -19.75 16.78
CA LYS A 352 5.73 -19.16 17.08
C LYS A 352 5.53 -17.93 17.99
N LEU A 353 6.47 -17.71 18.92
CA LEU A 353 6.41 -16.57 19.85
C LEU A 353 6.36 -15.21 19.16
N ASP A 354 7.04 -15.08 18.03
CA ASP A 354 7.10 -13.88 17.19
C ASP A 354 5.96 -13.76 16.17
N ALA A 355 5.03 -14.75 16.14
CA ALA A 355 3.86 -14.71 15.26
C ALA A 355 2.91 -13.56 15.64
N SER A 356 2.16 -13.07 14.66
CA SER A 356 1.12 -12.06 14.90
C SER A 356 -0.16 -12.69 15.48
N ILE A 357 -1.01 -11.86 16.13
CA ILE A 357 -2.32 -12.32 16.59
C ILE A 357 -3.18 -12.80 15.41
N LEU A 358 -3.05 -12.19 14.25
CA LEU A 358 -3.78 -12.62 13.04
C LEU A 358 -3.37 -14.04 12.63
N GLN A 359 -2.07 -14.36 12.62
CA GLN A 359 -1.58 -15.71 12.36
C GLN A 359 -2.05 -16.72 13.44
N ALA A 360 -2.14 -16.26 14.69
CA ALA A 360 -2.68 -17.10 15.76
C ALA A 360 -4.16 -17.43 15.54
N ILE A 361 -4.95 -16.48 15.06
CA ILE A 361 -6.36 -16.68 14.67
C ILE A 361 -6.48 -17.74 13.58
N GLU A 362 -5.65 -17.64 12.52
CA GLU A 362 -5.64 -18.62 11.43
C GLU A 362 -5.32 -20.04 11.94
N VAL A 363 -4.33 -20.18 12.82
CA VAL A 363 -3.97 -21.47 13.42
C VAL A 363 -5.06 -21.99 14.34
N ALA A 364 -5.72 -21.11 15.11
CA ALA A 364 -6.79 -21.47 16.03
C ALA A 364 -8.08 -21.89 15.31
N SER A 365 -8.33 -21.40 14.09
CA SER A 365 -9.55 -21.73 13.33
C SER A 365 -9.73 -23.22 13.05
N ASP A 366 -8.64 -23.94 12.90
CA ASP A 366 -8.62 -25.39 12.61
C ASP A 366 -8.16 -26.21 13.82
N PHE A 367 -7.91 -25.56 14.97
CA PHE A 367 -7.40 -26.22 16.16
C PHE A 367 -8.52 -26.86 16.96
N VAL A 368 -8.25 -28.08 17.47
CA VAL A 368 -9.13 -28.81 18.42
C VAL A 368 -8.30 -29.22 19.60
N GLY A 369 -8.48 -28.57 20.73
CA GLY A 369 -7.74 -28.84 21.95
C GLY A 369 -7.99 -27.80 23.03
N GLU A 370 -7.33 -27.92 24.17
CA GLU A 370 -7.46 -26.97 25.31
C GLU A 370 -6.60 -25.74 25.09
N SER A 371 -5.34 -25.94 24.65
CA SER A 371 -4.41 -24.85 24.41
C SER A 371 -3.35 -25.18 23.34
N ILE A 372 -2.84 -24.15 22.68
CA ILE A 372 -1.84 -24.24 21.61
C ILE A 372 -0.47 -23.88 22.21
N PRO A 373 0.54 -24.75 22.11
CA PRO A 373 1.88 -24.47 22.60
C PRO A 373 2.54 -23.35 21.77
N VAL A 374 3.15 -22.39 22.46
CA VAL A 374 3.92 -21.30 21.87
C VAL A 374 5.41 -21.61 22.00
N ILE A 375 6.09 -21.63 20.86
CA ILE A 375 7.49 -22.08 20.75
C ILE A 375 8.37 -20.95 20.30
N SER A 376 9.50 -20.75 20.98
CA SER A 376 10.54 -19.83 20.57
C SER A 376 11.20 -20.29 19.25
N ARG A 377 11.33 -19.40 18.29
CA ARG A 377 11.93 -19.67 16.97
C ARG A 377 13.44 -19.94 17.06
N LEU A 378 14.11 -19.33 18.04
CA LEU A 378 15.58 -19.38 18.14
C LEU A 378 16.10 -20.69 18.71
N ASP A 379 15.48 -21.20 19.77
CA ASP A 379 15.98 -22.33 20.55
C ASP A 379 14.98 -23.49 20.71
N GLY A 380 13.79 -23.37 20.12
CA GLY A 380 12.75 -24.39 20.16
C GLY A 380 12.18 -24.67 21.56
N LYS A 381 12.39 -23.74 22.52
CA LYS A 381 11.83 -23.86 23.88
C LYS A 381 10.36 -23.53 23.90
N LEU A 382 9.66 -24.17 24.82
CA LEU A 382 8.27 -23.82 25.13
C LEU A 382 8.27 -22.50 25.89
N ALA A 383 7.68 -21.46 25.28
CA ALA A 383 7.55 -20.13 25.87
C ALA A 383 6.27 -20.02 26.75
N GLY A 384 5.27 -20.85 26.48
CA GLY A 384 4.00 -20.88 27.18
C GLY A 384 2.93 -21.50 26.30
N VAL A 385 1.68 -21.21 26.63
CA VAL A 385 0.50 -21.66 25.87
C VAL A 385 -0.44 -20.49 25.59
N VAL A 386 -1.28 -20.64 24.58
CA VAL A 386 -2.35 -19.70 24.25
C VAL A 386 -3.62 -20.49 24.01
N THR A 387 -4.71 -20.06 24.61
CA THR A 387 -6.05 -20.62 24.38
C THR A 387 -6.78 -19.85 23.28
N GLU A 388 -7.82 -20.46 22.72
CA GLU A 388 -8.74 -19.75 21.82
C GLU A 388 -9.37 -18.52 22.50
N ALA A 389 -9.64 -18.61 23.81
CA ALA A 389 -10.18 -17.51 24.60
C ALA A 389 -9.21 -16.32 24.68
N ASP A 390 -7.90 -16.57 24.85
CA ASP A 390 -6.88 -15.51 24.90
C ASP A 390 -6.77 -14.81 23.53
N ILE A 391 -6.79 -15.59 22.45
CA ILE A 391 -6.76 -15.07 21.08
C ILE A 391 -8.01 -14.23 20.80
N PHE A 392 -9.19 -14.76 21.18
CA PHE A 392 -10.46 -14.03 20.99
C PHE A 392 -10.53 -12.76 21.83
N GLN A 393 -10.06 -12.78 23.07
CA GLN A 393 -9.97 -11.59 23.91
C GLN A 393 -9.03 -10.53 23.31
N ALA A 394 -7.89 -10.96 22.78
CA ALA A 394 -6.96 -10.06 22.07
C ALA A 394 -7.60 -9.44 20.83
N TYR A 395 -8.36 -10.23 20.05
CA TYR A 395 -9.14 -9.75 18.93
C TYR A 395 -10.19 -8.71 19.35
N MET A 396 -11.04 -9.04 20.33
CA MET A 396 -12.10 -8.14 20.81
C MET A 396 -11.55 -6.85 21.40
N SER A 397 -10.46 -6.93 22.19
CA SER A 397 -9.80 -5.72 22.74
C SER A 397 -9.27 -4.79 21.66
N THR A 398 -8.77 -5.36 20.57
CA THR A 398 -8.30 -4.60 19.40
C THR A 398 -9.47 -3.96 18.66
N GLN A 399 -10.58 -4.68 18.46
CA GLN A 399 -11.78 -4.14 17.82
C GLN A 399 -12.44 -3.01 18.65
N VAL A 400 -12.53 -3.17 19.96
CA VAL A 400 -13.05 -2.11 20.85
C VAL A 400 -12.17 -0.86 20.76
N LYS A 401 -10.83 -1.02 20.78
CA LYS A 401 -9.89 0.10 20.66
C LYS A 401 -10.04 0.83 19.32
N ILE A 402 -10.23 0.11 18.23
CA ILE A 402 -10.46 0.68 16.89
C ILE A 402 -11.78 1.45 16.86
N ASN A 403 -12.86 0.83 17.34
CA ASN A 403 -14.16 1.47 17.43
C ASN A 403 -14.11 2.74 18.32
N ASP A 404 -13.36 2.72 19.41
CA ASP A 404 -13.17 3.89 20.27
C ASP A 404 -12.35 4.99 19.56
N LEU A 405 -11.33 4.62 18.77
CA LEU A 405 -10.56 5.56 17.94
C LEU A 405 -11.40 6.13 16.80
N GLU A 406 -12.33 5.38 16.27
CA GLU A 406 -13.30 5.83 15.25
C GLU A 406 -14.45 6.65 15.85
N ARG A 407 -14.79 6.37 17.10
CA ARG A 407 -15.80 7.14 17.87
C ARG A 407 -15.22 8.38 18.55
N ARG A 408 -13.95 8.41 18.88
CA ARG A 408 -13.24 9.60 19.41
C ARG A 408 -12.76 10.53 18.31
#